data_77ed48e5892bbe4e169028011e80662a
#
_entry.id   77ed48e5892bbe4e169028011e80662a
#
_cell.length_a   1.000
_cell.length_b   1.000
_cell.length_c   1.000
_cell.angle_alpha   90.00
_cell.angle_beta   90.00
_cell.angle_gamma   90.00
#
_symmetry.space_group_name_H-M   'P 1'
#
loop_
_entity.id
_entity.type
_entity.pdbx_description
1 polymer ?
#
loop_
_entity_poly.entity_id
_entity_poly.type
_entity_poly.pdbx_seq_one_letter_code
_entity_poly.pdbx_strand_id
1 'polypeptide(L)'
;MNRLSLGARWLLASCISLSMLSSPVVHAESYAASYQAQPQMSMREQINQYWFRAAKEGDLKIINTLIDAKFDLNHADSKGYSALILAAYHGHDAVVNRLLLAGANPCHKDQRGNTALMGAIFKAEVRIAKTLIAADCQADQPNYNGQTAAMYAALFGRTELLKALEARGANLDQADPLGNTARRISQGELRTR
;
A
#
# COMPACT_ATOMS: atom_id res chain seq x y z
N MET A 1 9.47 91.19 1.34
CA MET A 1 9.15 92.09 0.22
C MET A 1 8.30 91.36 -0.78
N ASN A 2 7.11 91.91 -0.95
CA ASN A 2 6.19 91.87 -2.08
C ASN A 2 5.59 90.53 -2.49
N ARG A 3 4.30 90.32 -2.17
CA ARG A 3 3.03 90.88 -2.73
C ARG A 3 2.51 90.09 -3.91
N LEU A 4 1.31 89.48 -3.65
CA LEU A 4 0.00 89.68 -4.34
C LEU A 4 -0.08 88.96 -5.71
N SER A 5 -1.17 88.35 -6.15
CA SER A 5 -2.61 88.62 -6.01
C SER A 5 -3.39 87.41 -6.59
N LEU A 6 -4.47 86.96 -6.03
CA LEU A 6 -5.88 87.13 -6.41
C LEU A 6 -6.26 86.81 -7.89
N GLY A 7 -7.22 85.93 -8.04
CA GLY A 7 -8.12 85.81 -9.15
C GLY A 7 -8.70 84.45 -9.27
N ALA A 8 -9.71 84.16 -8.62
CA ALA A 8 -11.16 84.29 -8.81
C ALA A 8 -11.75 83.41 -9.93
N ARG A 9 -12.63 82.55 -9.49
CA ARG A 9 -13.94 82.16 -10.10
C ARG A 9 -13.98 81.32 -11.36
N TRP A 10 -14.64 80.23 -11.42
CA TRP A 10 -16.04 79.90 -11.61
C TRP A 10 -16.25 78.41 -11.75
N LEU A 11 -17.19 77.87 -10.97
CA LEU A 11 -18.19 76.81 -11.19
C LEU A 11 -18.17 76.13 -12.56
N LEU A 12 -18.17 74.81 -12.53
CA LEU A 12 -19.20 74.00 -13.20
C LEU A 12 -19.28 72.60 -12.62
N ALA A 13 -20.43 72.28 -12.14
CA ALA A 13 -20.83 70.96 -11.73
C ALA A 13 -20.81 70.01 -12.95
N SER A 14 -20.22 68.83 -12.78
CA SER A 14 -20.57 67.75 -13.66
C SER A 14 -20.53 66.44 -12.86
N CYS A 15 -21.68 65.82 -12.78
CA CYS A 15 -21.90 64.51 -12.29
C CYS A 15 -20.92 63.53 -12.91
N ILE A 16 -20.05 62.94 -12.13
CA ILE A 16 -19.40 61.68 -12.50
C ILE A 16 -19.96 60.61 -11.55
N SER A 17 -20.72 59.74 -12.17
CA SER A 17 -21.27 58.51 -11.66
C SER A 17 -20.27 57.77 -10.77
N LEU A 18 -20.73 57.42 -9.58
CA LEU A 18 -20.10 56.50 -8.66
C LEU A 18 -20.13 55.12 -9.29
N SER A 19 -19.16 54.82 -10.17
CA SER A 19 -18.91 53.47 -10.59
C SER A 19 -18.30 52.71 -9.41
N MET A 20 -19.06 51.74 -8.95
CA MET A 20 -18.68 50.79 -7.92
C MET A 20 -17.29 50.22 -8.20
N LEU A 21 -16.30 50.65 -7.44
CA LEU A 21 -15.08 49.88 -7.24
C LEU A 21 -15.47 48.65 -6.45
N SER A 22 -15.75 47.53 -7.15
CA SER A 22 -15.84 46.24 -6.58
C SER A 22 -14.50 45.92 -5.95
N SER A 23 -14.48 45.96 -4.63
CA SER A 23 -13.29 45.73 -3.81
C SER A 23 -12.70 44.37 -4.11
N PRO A 24 -11.39 44.21 -4.32
CA PRO A 24 -10.72 42.91 -4.47
C PRO A 24 -10.78 42.02 -3.22
N VAL A 25 -11.32 42.55 -2.13
CA VAL A 25 -11.46 41.84 -0.83
C VAL A 25 -12.40 40.66 -0.90
N VAL A 26 -13.48 40.71 -1.72
CA VAL A 26 -14.47 39.61 -1.80
C VAL A 26 -13.89 38.35 -2.46
N HIS A 27 -12.88 38.48 -3.30
CA HIS A 27 -12.23 37.33 -3.94
C HIS A 27 -11.15 36.68 -3.06
N ALA A 28 -10.59 37.40 -2.11
CA ALA A 28 -9.59 36.86 -1.19
C ALA A 28 -10.20 35.93 -0.14
N GLU A 29 -11.41 36.24 0.34
CA GLU A 29 -12.12 35.39 1.30
C GLU A 29 -12.60 34.08 0.70
N SER A 30 -13.03 34.07 -0.57
CA SER A 30 -13.42 32.84 -1.25
C SER A 30 -12.22 31.94 -1.58
N TYR A 31 -11.06 32.50 -1.87
CA TYR A 31 -9.81 31.76 -2.04
C TYR A 31 -9.26 31.21 -0.71
N ALA A 32 -9.35 31.95 0.37
CA ALA A 32 -8.96 31.49 1.70
C ALA A 32 -9.85 30.36 2.22
N ALA A 33 -11.15 30.42 1.93
CA ALA A 33 -12.10 29.35 2.30
C ALA A 33 -11.87 28.06 1.50
N SER A 34 -11.44 28.15 0.24
CA SER A 34 -11.11 26.97 -0.58
C SER A 34 -9.75 26.34 -0.22
N TYR A 35 -8.85 27.09 0.38
CA TYR A 35 -7.54 26.59 0.83
C TYR A 35 -7.59 25.88 2.19
N GLN A 36 -8.65 26.05 2.98
CA GLN A 36 -8.79 25.49 4.32
C GLN A 36 -9.46 24.12 4.36
N ALA A 37 -9.84 23.53 3.23
CA ALA A 37 -10.64 22.30 3.21
C ALA A 37 -9.91 21.05 2.69
N GLN A 38 -8.59 21.00 2.72
CA GLN A 38 -7.92 19.72 2.60
C GLN A 38 -7.80 19.13 4.02
N PRO A 39 -8.49 18.01 4.33
CA PRO A 39 -8.32 17.37 5.61
C PRO A 39 -6.83 16.99 5.76
N GLN A 40 -6.16 17.69 6.68
CA GLN A 40 -4.77 17.33 7.00
C GLN A 40 -4.80 15.90 7.56
N MET A 41 -4.12 15.01 6.85
CA MET A 41 -3.99 13.62 7.24
C MET A 41 -3.39 13.56 8.65
N SER A 42 -3.98 12.77 9.54
CA SER A 42 -3.47 12.60 10.88
C SER A 42 -2.03 12.07 10.85
N MET A 43 -1.25 12.38 11.89
CA MET A 43 0.11 11.85 12.03
C MET A 43 0.14 10.32 11.91
N ARG A 44 -0.86 9.63 12.47
CA ARG A 44 -0.98 8.18 12.41
C ARG A 44 -1.19 7.69 10.97
N GLU A 45 -2.04 8.33 10.19
CA GLU A 45 -2.25 8.00 8.78
C GLU A 45 -1.00 8.22 7.95
N GLN A 46 -0.25 9.30 8.24
CA GLN A 46 1.04 9.55 7.57
C GLN A 46 2.04 8.43 7.87
N ILE A 47 2.18 8.02 9.14
CA ILE A 47 3.08 6.91 9.52
C ILE A 47 2.66 5.61 8.83
N ASN A 48 1.35 5.28 8.79
CA ASN A 48 0.85 4.12 8.07
C ASN A 48 1.21 4.17 6.58
N GLN A 49 1.07 5.32 5.93
CA GLN A 49 1.46 5.48 4.52
C GLN A 49 2.96 5.27 4.31
N TYR A 50 3.81 5.81 5.20
CA TYR A 50 5.26 5.58 5.14
C TYR A 50 5.60 4.10 5.30
N TRP A 51 4.95 3.39 6.24
CA TRP A 51 5.13 1.96 6.48
C TRP A 51 4.86 1.13 5.23
N PHE A 52 3.67 1.26 4.66
CA PHE A 52 3.30 0.48 3.48
C PHE A 52 4.09 0.87 2.22
N ARG A 53 4.39 2.15 2.06
CA ARG A 53 5.24 2.62 0.96
C ARG A 53 6.65 2.05 1.06
N ALA A 54 7.27 2.13 2.23
CA ALA A 54 8.61 1.58 2.47
C ALA A 54 8.66 0.08 2.15
N ALA A 55 7.62 -0.67 2.53
CA ALA A 55 7.53 -2.10 2.19
C ALA A 55 7.39 -2.36 0.69
N LYS A 56 6.66 -1.50 -0.05
CA LYS A 56 6.48 -1.60 -1.51
C LYS A 56 7.73 -1.19 -2.30
N GLU A 57 8.47 -0.23 -1.79
CA GLU A 57 9.65 0.37 -2.45
C GLU A 57 10.97 -0.28 -2.00
N GLY A 58 10.93 -1.11 -0.95
CA GLY A 58 12.12 -1.75 -0.39
C GLY A 58 12.97 -0.83 0.48
N ASP A 59 12.39 0.25 1.02
CA ASP A 59 13.12 1.21 1.86
C ASP A 59 13.41 0.62 3.24
N LEU A 60 14.54 -0.11 3.31
CA LEU A 60 15.00 -0.76 4.53
C LEU A 60 15.28 0.24 5.67
N LYS A 61 15.64 1.48 5.35
CA LYS A 61 15.92 2.52 6.35
C LYS A 61 14.63 2.91 7.10
N ILE A 62 13.56 3.20 6.37
CA ILE A 62 12.26 3.52 6.98
C ILE A 62 11.73 2.31 7.74
N ILE A 63 11.82 1.10 7.17
CA ILE A 63 11.42 -0.14 7.84
C ILE A 63 12.15 -0.30 9.18
N ASN A 64 13.47 -0.15 9.22
CA ASN A 64 14.24 -0.23 10.46
C ASN A 64 13.80 0.82 11.48
N THR A 65 13.66 2.09 11.04
CA THR A 65 13.22 3.18 11.93
C THR A 65 11.89 2.86 12.61
N LEU A 66 10.93 2.31 11.86
CA LEU A 66 9.60 2.00 12.41
C LEU A 66 9.61 0.73 13.28
N ILE A 67 10.45 -0.27 12.96
CA ILE A 67 10.68 -1.44 13.83
C ILE A 67 11.26 -0.98 15.18
N ASP A 68 12.27 -0.11 15.17
CA ASP A 68 12.92 0.40 16.37
C ASP A 68 11.96 1.26 17.22
N ALA A 69 11.05 1.97 16.55
CA ALA A 69 9.95 2.71 17.18
C ALA A 69 8.80 1.81 17.69
N LYS A 70 8.93 0.47 17.60
CA LYS A 70 7.92 -0.51 18.04
C LYS A 70 6.58 -0.37 17.30
N PHE A 71 6.62 -0.01 16.03
CA PHE A 71 5.43 -0.01 15.19
C PHE A 71 4.88 -1.44 15.08
N ASP A 72 3.55 -1.56 14.99
CA ASP A 72 2.89 -2.87 14.80
C ASP A 72 3.24 -3.46 13.43
N LEU A 73 4.08 -4.51 13.45
CA LEU A 73 4.59 -5.18 12.24
C LEU A 73 3.49 -5.86 11.43
N ASN A 74 2.38 -6.22 12.09
CA ASN A 74 1.24 -6.90 11.48
C ASN A 74 0.11 -5.94 11.11
N HIS A 75 0.33 -4.61 11.29
CA HIS A 75 -0.60 -3.61 10.81
C HIS A 75 -0.84 -3.78 9.32
N ALA A 76 -2.12 -3.82 8.93
CA ALA A 76 -2.53 -4.05 7.56
C ALA A 76 -3.28 -2.84 6.98
N ASP A 77 -3.17 -2.65 5.68
CA ASP A 77 -3.92 -1.64 4.95
C ASP A 77 -5.40 -2.04 4.77
N SER A 78 -6.18 -1.18 4.14
CA SER A 78 -7.62 -1.41 3.87
C SER A 78 -7.90 -2.63 2.98
N LYS A 79 -6.90 -3.26 2.39
CA LYS A 79 -6.99 -4.52 1.62
C LYS A 79 -6.46 -5.72 2.39
N GLY A 80 -6.05 -5.52 3.64
CA GLY A 80 -5.44 -6.55 4.47
C GLY A 80 -3.97 -6.81 4.17
N TYR A 81 -3.31 -5.98 3.38
CA TYR A 81 -1.89 -6.17 3.10
C TYR A 81 -1.02 -5.69 4.27
N SER A 82 -0.28 -6.61 4.89
CA SER A 82 0.80 -6.26 5.81
C SER A 82 2.06 -5.84 5.04
N ALA A 83 3.02 -5.20 5.73
CA ALA A 83 4.31 -4.88 5.13
C ALA A 83 5.04 -6.12 4.59
N LEU A 84 4.92 -7.27 5.26
CA LEU A 84 5.51 -8.52 4.81
C LEU A 84 4.90 -9.01 3.49
N ILE A 85 3.57 -8.94 3.34
CA ILE A 85 2.90 -9.28 2.07
C ILE A 85 3.37 -8.35 0.95
N LEU A 86 3.42 -7.03 1.21
CA LEU A 86 3.84 -6.05 0.22
C LEU A 86 5.29 -6.26 -0.21
N ALA A 87 6.21 -6.40 0.75
CA ALA A 87 7.63 -6.61 0.47
C ALA A 87 7.87 -7.92 -0.32
N ALA A 88 7.16 -8.99 0.05
CA ALA A 88 7.26 -10.28 -0.64
C ALA A 88 6.72 -10.20 -2.09
N TYR A 89 5.60 -9.52 -2.30
CA TYR A 89 5.00 -9.33 -3.63
C TYR A 89 5.85 -8.46 -4.55
N HIS A 90 6.58 -7.49 -3.99
CA HIS A 90 7.43 -6.56 -4.74
C HIS A 90 8.92 -6.98 -4.84
N GLY A 91 9.28 -8.16 -4.31
CA GLY A 91 10.62 -8.72 -4.48
C GLY A 91 11.70 -8.14 -3.54
N HIS A 92 11.32 -7.54 -2.44
CA HIS A 92 12.24 -6.87 -1.52
C HIS A 92 12.78 -7.82 -0.44
N ASP A 93 13.69 -8.71 -0.83
CA ASP A 93 14.28 -9.75 0.01
C ASP A 93 14.84 -9.22 1.34
N ALA A 94 15.60 -8.13 1.32
CA ALA A 94 16.17 -7.53 2.53
C ALA A 94 15.09 -7.08 3.53
N VAL A 95 13.97 -6.50 3.03
CA VAL A 95 12.85 -6.08 3.86
C VAL A 95 12.10 -7.28 4.41
N VAL A 96 11.85 -8.32 3.60
CA VAL A 96 11.23 -9.58 4.05
C VAL A 96 12.03 -10.20 5.19
N ASN A 97 13.33 -10.38 5.00
CA ASN A 97 14.22 -10.94 6.03
C ASN A 97 14.19 -10.09 7.32
N ARG A 98 14.26 -8.77 7.18
CA ARG A 98 14.26 -7.86 8.34
C ARG A 98 12.96 -7.92 9.13
N LEU A 99 11.82 -7.97 8.42
CA LEU A 99 10.49 -8.09 9.03
C LEU A 99 10.31 -9.42 9.76
N LEU A 100 10.71 -10.53 9.15
CA LEU A 100 10.66 -11.86 9.78
C LEU A 100 11.54 -11.92 11.03
N LEU A 101 12.76 -11.41 10.97
CA LEU A 101 13.66 -11.32 12.13
C LEU A 101 13.11 -10.43 13.25
N ALA A 102 12.31 -9.45 12.93
CA ALA A 102 11.62 -8.61 13.91
C ALA A 102 10.35 -9.23 14.49
N GLY A 103 9.91 -10.39 14.00
CA GLY A 103 8.72 -11.09 14.48
C GLY A 103 7.42 -10.77 13.73
N ALA A 104 7.50 -10.27 12.50
CA ALA A 104 6.32 -10.14 11.65
C ALA A 104 5.70 -11.53 11.39
N ASN A 105 4.37 -11.61 11.44
CA ASN A 105 3.63 -12.86 11.26
C ASN A 105 3.66 -13.32 9.78
N PRO A 106 4.35 -14.42 9.45
CA PRO A 106 4.43 -14.95 8.09
C PRO A 106 3.09 -15.51 7.59
N CYS A 107 2.18 -15.84 8.50
CA CYS A 107 0.87 -16.43 8.20
C CYS A 107 -0.25 -15.39 8.07
N HIS A 108 0.07 -14.10 8.14
CA HIS A 108 -0.92 -13.02 7.95
C HIS A 108 -1.59 -13.15 6.59
N LYS A 109 -2.91 -12.97 6.57
CA LYS A 109 -3.74 -13.08 5.36
C LYS A 109 -4.29 -11.73 4.93
N ASP A 110 -4.27 -11.47 3.63
CA ASP A 110 -4.99 -10.36 3.05
C ASP A 110 -6.52 -10.59 3.04
N GLN A 111 -7.30 -9.65 2.52
CA GLN A 111 -8.77 -9.78 2.42
C GLN A 111 -9.24 -10.94 1.51
N ARG A 112 -8.36 -11.56 0.72
CA ARG A 112 -8.65 -12.75 -0.08
C ARG A 112 -8.14 -14.02 0.58
N GLY A 113 -7.53 -13.89 1.75
CA GLY A 113 -6.90 -15.00 2.47
C GLY A 113 -5.52 -15.37 1.94
N ASN A 114 -4.92 -14.57 1.05
CA ASN A 114 -3.59 -14.87 0.54
C ASN A 114 -2.52 -14.44 1.54
N THR A 115 -1.46 -15.25 1.62
CA THR A 115 -0.28 -14.99 2.45
C THR A 115 0.84 -14.35 1.63
N ALA A 116 1.88 -13.86 2.32
CA ALA A 116 3.10 -13.38 1.70
C ALA A 116 3.75 -14.43 0.78
N LEU A 117 3.71 -15.71 1.18
CA LEU A 117 4.22 -16.84 0.39
C LEU A 117 3.48 -16.99 -0.95
N MET A 118 2.14 -16.94 -0.94
CA MET A 118 1.35 -16.99 -2.19
C MET A 118 1.67 -15.82 -3.11
N GLY A 119 1.86 -14.62 -2.56
CA GLY A 119 2.28 -13.44 -3.30
C GLY A 119 3.67 -13.60 -3.94
N ALA A 120 4.64 -14.11 -3.21
CA ALA A 120 6.00 -14.38 -3.71
C ALA A 120 5.99 -15.44 -4.83
N ILE A 121 5.24 -16.53 -4.68
CA ILE A 121 5.10 -17.58 -5.70
C ILE A 121 4.48 -17.00 -6.97
N PHE A 122 3.41 -16.22 -6.85
CA PHE A 122 2.74 -15.56 -7.96
C PHE A 122 3.71 -14.68 -8.75
N LYS A 123 4.53 -13.88 -8.06
CA LYS A 123 5.51 -12.96 -8.66
C LYS A 123 6.81 -13.62 -9.09
N ALA A 124 6.96 -14.93 -8.87
CA ALA A 124 8.19 -15.68 -9.14
C ALA A 124 9.41 -15.24 -8.29
N GLU A 125 9.17 -14.70 -7.11
CA GLU A 125 10.21 -14.29 -6.18
C GLU A 125 10.75 -15.51 -5.43
N VAL A 126 11.53 -16.35 -6.14
CA VAL A 126 11.94 -17.70 -5.68
C VAL A 126 12.68 -17.66 -4.35
N ARG A 127 13.61 -16.69 -4.17
CA ARG A 127 14.39 -16.57 -2.95
C ARG A 127 13.52 -16.22 -1.76
N ILE A 128 12.64 -15.23 -1.91
CA ILE A 128 11.67 -14.83 -0.91
C ILE A 128 10.72 -15.98 -0.58
N ALA A 129 10.21 -16.68 -1.60
CA ALA A 129 9.34 -17.83 -1.39
C ALA A 129 10.03 -18.91 -0.57
N LYS A 130 11.30 -19.24 -0.83
CA LYS A 130 12.07 -20.20 -0.02
C LYS A 130 12.24 -19.73 1.44
N THR A 131 12.53 -18.46 1.66
CA THR A 131 12.59 -17.87 3.01
C THR A 131 11.24 -18.03 3.74
N LEU A 132 10.12 -17.74 3.05
CA LEU A 132 8.78 -17.85 3.63
C LEU A 132 8.32 -19.31 3.83
N ILE A 133 8.75 -20.25 2.98
CA ILE A 133 8.54 -21.70 3.18
C ILE A 133 9.28 -22.18 4.44
N ALA A 134 10.45 -21.61 4.74
CA ALA A 134 11.21 -21.94 5.95
C ALA A 134 10.66 -21.27 7.23
N ALA A 135 9.82 -20.23 7.08
CA ALA A 135 9.19 -19.57 8.21
C ALA A 135 8.14 -20.48 8.89
N ASP A 136 7.87 -20.21 10.18
CA ASP A 136 6.94 -21.00 10.98
C ASP A 136 5.48 -20.67 10.62
N CYS A 137 5.00 -21.27 9.52
CA CYS A 137 3.61 -21.19 9.06
C CYS A 137 3.16 -22.53 8.49
N GLN A 138 1.89 -22.88 8.69
CA GLN A 138 1.32 -24.11 8.13
C GLN A 138 1.38 -24.10 6.60
N ALA A 139 2.07 -25.08 6.01
CA ALA A 139 2.28 -25.17 4.56
C ALA A 139 0.97 -25.29 3.77
N ASP A 140 -0.06 -25.88 4.38
CA ASP A 140 -1.36 -26.18 3.76
C ASP A 140 -2.45 -25.14 4.04
N GLN A 141 -2.09 -23.97 4.59
CA GLN A 141 -3.06 -22.93 4.88
C GLN A 141 -3.71 -22.41 3.59
N PRO A 142 -5.02 -22.59 3.36
CA PRO A 142 -5.67 -22.14 2.15
C PRO A 142 -6.05 -20.67 2.24
N ASN A 143 -6.16 -20.02 1.08
CA ASN A 143 -6.84 -18.74 0.96
C ASN A 143 -8.38 -18.94 1.02
N TYR A 144 -9.16 -17.85 0.89
CA TYR A 144 -10.64 -17.95 0.98
C TYR A 144 -11.30 -18.62 -0.24
N ASN A 145 -10.54 -18.91 -1.31
CA ASN A 145 -10.96 -19.75 -2.42
C ASN A 145 -10.57 -21.22 -2.23
N GLY A 146 -10.02 -21.60 -1.07
CA GLY A 146 -9.54 -22.96 -0.80
C GLY A 146 -8.19 -23.29 -1.43
N GLN A 147 -7.50 -22.33 -2.03
CA GLN A 147 -6.24 -22.56 -2.73
C GLN A 147 -5.05 -22.48 -1.77
N THR A 148 -4.15 -23.45 -1.83
CA THR A 148 -2.92 -23.50 -1.05
C THR A 148 -1.73 -22.88 -1.81
N ALA A 149 -0.63 -22.61 -1.09
CA ALA A 149 0.64 -22.19 -1.72
C ALA A 149 1.16 -23.23 -2.73
N ALA A 150 0.96 -24.54 -2.46
CA ALA A 150 1.32 -25.61 -3.38
C ALA A 150 0.51 -25.56 -4.68
N MET A 151 -0.79 -25.24 -4.61
CA MET A 151 -1.62 -25.04 -5.81
C MET A 151 -1.13 -23.83 -6.63
N TYR A 152 -0.75 -22.74 -5.98
CA TYR A 152 -0.12 -21.59 -6.66
C TYR A 152 1.18 -21.99 -7.35
N ALA A 153 2.06 -22.74 -6.66
CA ALA A 153 3.31 -23.21 -7.24
C ALA A 153 3.07 -24.11 -8.47
N ALA A 154 2.12 -25.01 -8.40
CA ALA A 154 1.72 -25.87 -9.52
C ALA A 154 1.13 -25.06 -10.69
N LEU A 155 0.18 -24.14 -10.40
CA LEU A 155 -0.51 -23.33 -11.40
C LEU A 155 0.44 -22.43 -12.20
N PHE A 156 1.45 -21.86 -11.53
CA PHE A 156 2.42 -20.97 -12.16
C PHE A 156 3.71 -21.69 -12.61
N GLY A 157 3.72 -23.04 -12.60
CA GLY A 157 4.86 -23.83 -13.06
C GLY A 157 6.12 -23.66 -12.22
N ARG A 158 5.98 -23.33 -10.93
CA ARG A 158 7.12 -23.12 -10.01
C ARG A 158 7.55 -24.45 -9.40
N THR A 159 8.04 -25.37 -10.23
CA THR A 159 8.35 -26.75 -9.86
C THR A 159 9.32 -26.85 -8.66
N GLU A 160 10.31 -25.97 -8.60
CA GLU A 160 11.27 -25.93 -7.50
C GLU A 160 10.60 -25.59 -6.17
N LEU A 161 9.68 -24.61 -6.18
CA LEU A 161 8.93 -24.20 -4.98
C LEU A 161 7.90 -25.26 -4.59
N LEU A 162 7.28 -25.93 -5.57
CA LEU A 162 6.37 -27.06 -5.29
C LEU A 162 7.09 -28.18 -4.55
N LYS A 163 8.29 -28.58 -5.00
CA LYS A 163 9.14 -29.56 -4.32
C LYS A 163 9.55 -29.10 -2.92
N ALA A 164 9.90 -27.82 -2.76
CA ALA A 164 10.26 -27.28 -1.47
C ALA A 164 9.09 -27.28 -0.47
N LEU A 165 7.87 -26.99 -0.94
CA LEU A 165 6.64 -27.08 -0.14
C LEU A 165 6.35 -28.53 0.27
N GLU A 166 6.44 -29.48 -0.67
CA GLU A 166 6.27 -30.91 -0.40
C GLU A 166 7.28 -31.41 0.65
N ALA A 167 8.56 -31.02 0.52
CA ALA A 167 9.60 -31.33 1.50
C ALA A 167 9.34 -30.74 2.90
N ARG A 168 8.54 -29.69 3.00
CA ARG A 168 8.07 -29.08 4.27
C ARG A 168 6.73 -29.65 4.75
N GLY A 169 6.24 -30.72 4.12
CA GLY A 169 5.04 -31.43 4.53
C GLY A 169 3.73 -30.90 3.93
N ALA A 170 3.79 -30.07 2.88
CA ALA A 170 2.58 -29.63 2.19
C ALA A 170 1.82 -30.81 1.58
N ASN A 171 0.52 -30.89 1.82
CA ASN A 171 -0.35 -31.90 1.25
C ASN A 171 -0.74 -31.51 -0.18
N LEU A 172 -0.09 -32.14 -1.18
CA LEU A 172 -0.36 -31.86 -2.59
C LEU A 172 -1.73 -32.35 -3.08
N ASP A 173 -2.41 -33.18 -2.27
CA ASP A 173 -3.72 -33.74 -2.58
C ASP A 173 -4.88 -33.04 -1.86
N GLN A 174 -4.59 -31.98 -1.07
CA GLN A 174 -5.63 -31.10 -0.54
C GLN A 174 -6.38 -30.44 -1.70
N ALA A 175 -7.72 -30.58 -1.71
CA ALA A 175 -8.55 -30.08 -2.79
C ALA A 175 -9.17 -28.70 -2.45
N ASP A 176 -9.25 -27.84 -3.46
CA ASP A 176 -10.10 -26.64 -3.42
C ASP A 176 -11.59 -27.02 -3.63
N PRO A 177 -12.54 -26.06 -3.51
CA PRO A 177 -13.96 -26.33 -3.73
C PRO A 177 -14.34 -26.84 -5.12
N LEU A 178 -13.46 -26.72 -6.12
CA LEU A 178 -13.65 -27.24 -7.48
C LEU A 178 -13.03 -28.64 -7.65
N GLY A 179 -12.37 -29.16 -6.59
CA GLY A 179 -11.66 -30.43 -6.61
C GLY A 179 -10.28 -30.35 -7.28
N ASN A 180 -9.71 -29.14 -7.46
CA ASN A 180 -8.33 -29.01 -7.90
C ASN A 180 -7.39 -29.30 -6.75
N THR A 181 -6.31 -30.03 -7.03
CA THR A 181 -5.20 -30.29 -6.10
C THR A 181 -3.89 -29.82 -6.74
N ALA A 182 -2.88 -29.54 -5.92
CA ALA A 182 -1.57 -29.15 -6.47
C ALA A 182 -1.01 -30.23 -7.40
N ARG A 183 -1.21 -31.53 -7.08
CA ARG A 183 -0.80 -32.65 -7.90
C ARG A 183 -1.48 -32.66 -9.26
N ARG A 184 -2.80 -32.53 -9.32
CA ARG A 184 -3.56 -32.49 -10.58
C ARG A 184 -3.21 -31.30 -11.44
N ILE A 185 -3.12 -30.09 -10.82
CA ILE A 185 -2.71 -28.86 -11.52
C ILE A 185 -1.31 -29.05 -12.15
N SER A 186 -0.36 -29.65 -11.43
CA SER A 186 0.99 -29.90 -11.96
C SER A 186 1.03 -30.86 -13.14
N GLN A 187 -0.01 -31.67 -13.31
CA GLN A 187 -0.22 -32.61 -14.43
C GLN A 187 -1.01 -31.96 -15.59
N GLY A 188 -1.38 -30.70 -15.48
CA GLY A 188 -2.18 -29.99 -16.49
C GLY A 188 -3.70 -30.15 -16.32
N GLU A 189 -4.15 -30.76 -15.24
CA GLU A 189 -5.56 -31.00 -14.95
C GLU A 189 -6.11 -29.85 -14.07
N LEU A 190 -6.65 -28.79 -14.69
CA LEU A 190 -7.27 -27.68 -13.98
C LEU A 190 -8.77 -27.62 -14.28
N ARG A 191 -9.60 -27.62 -13.23
CA ARG A 191 -11.03 -27.37 -13.34
C ARG A 191 -11.31 -25.88 -13.12
N THR A 192 -12.05 -25.29 -14.03
CA THR A 192 -12.54 -23.90 -13.95
C THR A 192 -14.06 -23.90 -13.81
N ARG A 193 -14.63 -22.79 -13.29
CA ARG A 193 -16.08 -22.57 -13.25
C ARG A 193 -16.62 -22.30 -14.63
#